data_1e7931e5f29e71cb204bfc2f1f3a7128
#
_entry.id   1e7931e5f29e71cb204bfc2f1f3a7128
#
_cell.length_a   1.000
_cell.length_b   1.000
_cell.length_c   1.000
_cell.angle_alpha   90.00
_cell.angle_beta   90.00
_cell.angle_gamma   90.00
#
_symmetry.space_group_name_H-M   'P 1'
#
loop_
_entity.id
_entity.type
_entity.pdbx_description
1 polymer ?
#
loop_
_entity_poly.entity_id
_entity_poly.type
_entity_poly.pdbx_seq_one_letter_code
_entity_poly.pdbx_strand_id
1 'polypeptide(L)'
;SQIEFMVKGANVYSKLKYESGSHRVQRVPVTETQGRVHTSTSTVLVMPEVDNVNIDIKESDLKIDVYHSSGAGGQSVNTANSAVRITHVPTGVVVTCQTERSQLRNKERAMQLLKIKINDELMHKQESAIGAERKSKIGTGDRSEKIRTYNYPQNRVTDHRINFSTMTLDRVMD
;
A
#
# COMPACT_ATOMS: atom_id res chain seq x y z
N SER A 1 4.75 -19.75 -0.63
CA SER A 1 5.51 -18.99 -1.64
C SER A 1 4.61 -17.94 -2.24
N GLN A 2 5.10 -16.71 -2.37
CA GLN A 2 4.42 -15.56 -2.98
C GLN A 2 5.16 -15.24 -4.27
N ILE A 3 4.42 -14.92 -5.33
CA ILE A 3 4.96 -14.51 -6.62
C ILE A 3 4.30 -13.18 -6.97
N GLU A 4 5.11 -12.19 -7.33
CA GLU A 4 4.66 -10.87 -7.77
C GLU A 4 5.18 -10.62 -9.18
N PHE A 5 4.34 -10.10 -10.04
CA PHE A 5 4.70 -9.70 -11.39
C PHE A 5 3.85 -8.53 -11.88
N MET A 6 4.41 -7.74 -12.78
CA MET A 6 3.75 -6.59 -13.38
C MET A 6 3.29 -6.92 -14.80
N VAL A 7 2.03 -6.63 -15.10
CA VAL A 7 1.45 -6.79 -16.44
C VAL A 7 1.17 -5.42 -17.03
N LYS A 8 1.81 -5.10 -18.18
CA LYS A 8 1.65 -3.83 -18.88
C LYS A 8 0.83 -4.02 -20.16
N GLY A 9 -0.12 -3.14 -20.40
CA GLY A 9 -0.94 -3.15 -21.60
C GLY A 9 -2.18 -2.26 -21.48
N ALA A 10 -2.89 -2.06 -22.58
CA ALA A 10 -4.10 -1.27 -22.61
C ALA A 10 -5.25 -2.00 -21.88
N ASN A 11 -5.88 -1.31 -20.94
CA ASN A 11 -7.04 -1.82 -20.17
C ASN A 11 -6.79 -3.15 -19.42
N VAL A 12 -5.55 -3.45 -19.04
CA VAL A 12 -5.19 -4.70 -18.35
C VAL A 12 -5.93 -4.82 -17.02
N TYR A 13 -5.91 -3.77 -16.21
CA TYR A 13 -6.58 -3.78 -14.91
C TYR A 13 -8.08 -4.02 -15.02
N SER A 14 -8.76 -3.43 -16.01
CA SER A 14 -10.21 -3.61 -16.21
C SER A 14 -10.59 -5.06 -16.51
N LYS A 15 -9.71 -5.83 -17.11
CA LYS A 15 -9.88 -7.27 -17.40
C LYS A 15 -9.47 -8.13 -16.20
N LEU A 16 -8.31 -7.88 -15.63
CA LEU A 16 -7.75 -8.73 -14.57
C LEU A 16 -8.33 -8.50 -13.19
N LYS A 17 -8.98 -7.36 -12.90
CA LYS A 17 -9.58 -7.06 -11.59
C LYS A 17 -10.53 -8.14 -11.08
N TYR A 18 -11.17 -8.89 -11.99
CA TYR A 18 -12.09 -9.98 -11.67
C TYR A 18 -11.39 -11.28 -11.26
N GLU A 19 -10.07 -11.38 -11.44
CA GLU A 19 -9.27 -12.51 -10.99
C GLU A 19 -8.87 -12.42 -9.51
N SER A 20 -9.09 -11.26 -8.87
CA SER A 20 -8.81 -11.12 -7.44
C SER A 20 -9.76 -11.97 -6.60
N GLY A 21 -9.20 -12.75 -5.67
CA GLY A 21 -9.94 -13.56 -4.73
C GLY A 21 -9.30 -14.91 -4.47
N SER A 22 -10.07 -15.83 -3.88
CA SER A 22 -9.63 -17.17 -3.51
C SER A 22 -9.93 -18.19 -4.60
N HIS A 23 -8.90 -18.88 -5.09
CA HIS A 23 -8.98 -19.93 -6.12
C HIS A 23 -8.73 -21.28 -5.48
N ARG A 24 -9.62 -22.24 -5.70
CA ARG A 24 -9.50 -23.61 -5.20
C ARG A 24 -8.96 -24.54 -6.27
N VAL A 25 -7.87 -25.23 -5.96
CA VAL A 25 -7.24 -26.19 -6.85
C VAL A 25 -7.40 -27.62 -6.31
N GLN A 26 -7.92 -28.52 -7.11
CA GLN A 26 -8.09 -29.93 -6.82
C GLN A 26 -7.24 -30.74 -7.79
N ARG A 27 -6.14 -31.30 -7.29
CA ARG A 27 -5.19 -32.13 -8.06
C ARG A 27 -4.61 -33.24 -7.22
N VAL A 28 -4.06 -34.24 -7.86
CA VAL A 28 -3.18 -35.22 -7.22
C VAL A 28 -1.76 -34.61 -7.19
N PRO A 29 -1.20 -34.29 -6.01
CA PRO A 29 0.17 -33.75 -5.93
C PRO A 29 1.21 -34.79 -6.38
N VAL A 30 2.37 -34.33 -6.84
CA VAL A 30 3.48 -35.21 -7.22
C VAL A 30 3.98 -36.04 -6.02
N THR A 31 3.81 -35.56 -4.80
CA THR A 31 4.19 -36.22 -3.55
C THR A 31 3.18 -37.25 -3.07
N GLU A 32 2.02 -37.36 -3.71
CA GLU A 32 0.97 -38.29 -3.32
C GLU A 32 1.17 -39.64 -4.02
N THR A 33 1.43 -40.72 -3.26
CA THR A 33 1.73 -42.07 -3.76
C THR A 33 0.49 -42.93 -3.96
N GLN A 34 -0.65 -42.56 -3.31
CA GLN A 34 -1.89 -43.36 -3.36
C GLN A 34 -2.95 -42.80 -4.32
N GLY A 35 -2.58 -41.78 -5.12
CA GLY A 35 -3.50 -41.19 -6.10
C GLY A 35 -4.64 -40.36 -5.52
N ARG A 36 -4.57 -39.94 -4.24
CA ARG A 36 -5.64 -39.16 -3.61
C ARG A 36 -5.65 -37.73 -4.11
N VAL A 37 -6.84 -37.20 -4.39
CA VAL A 37 -7.03 -35.81 -4.77
C VAL A 37 -6.91 -34.91 -3.56
N HIS A 38 -5.97 -33.99 -3.58
CA HIS A 38 -5.81 -32.96 -2.57
C HIS A 38 -6.44 -31.63 -3.02
N THR A 39 -6.96 -30.88 -2.07
CA THR A 39 -7.51 -29.55 -2.29
C THR A 39 -6.58 -28.52 -1.66
N SER A 40 -6.13 -27.57 -2.46
CA SER A 40 -5.36 -26.41 -2.01
C SER A 40 -6.07 -25.13 -2.41
N THR A 41 -5.77 -24.05 -1.69
CA THR A 41 -6.28 -22.70 -1.98
C THR A 41 -5.11 -21.81 -2.36
N SER A 42 -5.29 -21.03 -3.43
CA SER A 42 -4.35 -19.97 -3.85
C SER A 42 -5.12 -18.66 -3.89
N THR A 43 -4.55 -17.60 -3.34
CA THR A 43 -5.15 -16.26 -3.39
C THR A 43 -4.47 -15.44 -4.47
N VAL A 44 -5.26 -14.76 -5.28
CA VAL A 44 -4.80 -13.83 -6.32
C VAL A 44 -5.22 -12.43 -5.93
N LEU A 45 -4.31 -11.48 -6.04
CA LEU A 45 -4.56 -10.07 -5.82
C LEU A 45 -4.12 -9.28 -7.05
N VAL A 46 -5.06 -8.55 -7.64
CA VAL A 46 -4.79 -7.64 -8.76
C VAL A 46 -5.00 -6.21 -8.27
N MET A 47 -3.94 -5.40 -8.36
CA MET A 47 -3.94 -4.00 -7.97
C MET A 47 -3.47 -3.14 -9.14
N PRO A 48 -4.01 -1.93 -9.31
CA PRO A 48 -3.42 -0.97 -10.22
C PRO A 48 -2.08 -0.47 -9.65
N GLU A 49 -1.13 -0.16 -10.52
CA GLU A 49 0.07 0.59 -10.12
C GLU A 49 -0.35 2.00 -9.73
N VAL A 50 0.10 2.46 -8.59
CA VAL A 50 -0.19 3.82 -8.09
C VAL A 50 1.08 4.63 -8.21
N ASP A 51 1.00 5.75 -8.94
CA ASP A 51 2.10 6.69 -9.08
C ASP A 51 2.43 7.36 -7.73
N ASN A 52 3.72 7.62 -7.50
CA ASN A 52 4.17 8.38 -6.34
C ASN A 52 3.60 9.80 -6.38
N VAL A 53 2.88 10.19 -5.34
CA VAL A 53 2.34 11.54 -5.20
C VAL A 53 3.47 12.50 -4.82
N ASN A 54 3.90 13.32 -5.78
CA ASN A 54 4.75 14.48 -5.48
C ASN A 54 3.88 15.60 -4.92
N ILE A 55 4.20 16.03 -3.70
CA ILE A 55 3.47 17.09 -3.02
C ILE A 55 4.19 18.42 -3.26
N ASP A 56 3.48 19.35 -3.85
CA ASP A 56 3.91 20.73 -3.95
C ASP A 56 3.35 21.51 -2.75
N ILE A 57 4.23 21.90 -1.82
CA ILE A 57 3.87 22.64 -0.61
C ILE A 57 3.93 24.12 -0.92
N LYS A 58 2.76 24.78 -0.91
CA LYS A 58 2.66 26.23 -1.11
C LYS A 58 3.02 26.96 0.18
N GLU A 59 3.77 28.05 0.08
CA GLU A 59 4.10 28.89 1.24
C GLU A 59 2.87 29.52 1.91
N SER A 60 1.79 29.76 1.15
CA SER A 60 0.51 30.26 1.66
C SER A 60 -0.14 29.34 2.70
N ASP A 61 0.16 28.05 2.63
CA ASP A 61 -0.45 27.03 3.49
C ASP A 61 0.38 26.77 4.76
N LEU A 62 1.44 27.57 4.95
CA LEU A 62 2.36 27.44 6.06
C LEU A 62 2.18 28.58 7.06
N LYS A 63 2.00 28.22 8.32
CA LYS A 63 2.11 29.12 9.46
C LYS A 63 3.48 28.96 10.09
N ILE A 64 4.26 30.04 10.11
CA ILE A 64 5.62 30.06 10.67
C ILE A 64 5.60 30.87 11.95
N ASP A 65 5.88 30.22 13.07
CA ASP A 65 6.02 30.85 14.38
C ASP A 65 7.48 30.80 14.82
N VAL A 66 7.97 31.90 15.38
CA VAL A 66 9.34 32.03 15.89
C VAL A 66 9.29 32.21 17.39
N TYR A 67 10.14 31.50 18.12
CA TYR A 67 10.17 31.55 19.58
C TYR A 67 11.58 31.35 20.14
N HIS A 68 11.75 31.56 21.45
CA HIS A 68 13.02 31.33 22.14
C HIS A 68 13.29 29.81 22.21
N SER A 69 14.52 29.41 21.90
CA SER A 69 14.92 28.00 22.08
C SER A 69 14.93 27.64 23.56
N SER A 70 14.43 26.42 23.85
CA SER A 70 14.45 25.88 25.21
C SER A 70 15.65 24.95 25.40
N GLY A 71 16.40 25.12 26.50
CA GLY A 71 17.54 24.27 26.83
C GLY A 71 18.53 24.96 27.73
N ALA A 72 19.52 24.19 28.23
CA ALA A 72 20.68 24.74 28.97
C ALA A 72 21.56 25.51 28.00
N GLY A 73 21.57 26.85 28.09
CA GLY A 73 22.35 27.74 27.22
C GLY A 73 22.66 29.05 27.93
N GLY A 74 23.63 29.76 27.38
CA GLY A 74 24.02 31.08 27.88
C GLY A 74 23.07 32.20 27.47
N GLN A 75 23.45 33.44 27.63
CA GLN A 75 22.67 34.65 27.38
C GLN A 75 22.00 34.67 25.98
N SER A 76 22.66 34.12 24.95
CA SER A 76 22.13 34.08 23.57
C SER A 76 20.90 33.22 23.41
N VAL A 77 20.72 32.16 24.20
CA VAL A 77 19.53 31.25 24.14
C VAL A 77 18.27 31.96 24.68
N ASN A 78 18.47 32.83 25.68
CA ASN A 78 17.38 33.54 26.34
C ASN A 78 16.97 34.84 25.64
N THR A 79 17.83 35.40 24.77
CA THR A 79 17.60 36.70 24.12
C THR A 79 17.25 36.59 22.63
N ALA A 80 17.63 35.50 21.95
CA ALA A 80 17.42 35.36 20.51
C ALA A 80 16.28 34.37 20.19
N ASN A 81 15.31 34.83 19.38
CA ASN A 81 14.24 34.00 18.83
C ASN A 81 14.79 33.12 17.68
N SER A 82 15.60 32.11 18.01
CA SER A 82 16.22 31.25 16.99
C SER A 82 15.43 30.01 16.65
N ALA A 83 14.52 29.56 17.53
CA ALA A 83 13.67 28.40 17.29
C ALA A 83 12.52 28.72 16.35
N VAL A 84 12.25 27.81 15.43
CA VAL A 84 11.21 27.95 14.40
C VAL A 84 10.24 26.79 14.51
N ARG A 85 8.94 27.09 14.50
CA ARG A 85 7.83 26.15 14.35
C ARG A 85 7.13 26.42 13.04
N ILE A 86 6.97 25.40 12.22
CA ILE A 86 6.21 25.48 10.98
C ILE A 86 5.01 24.54 11.09
N THR A 87 3.83 25.07 10.85
CA THR A 87 2.57 24.33 10.83
C THR A 87 2.02 24.34 9.41
N HIS A 88 1.80 23.19 8.82
CA HIS A 88 1.09 23.07 7.55
C HIS A 88 -0.41 23.01 7.83
N VAL A 89 -1.12 24.09 7.50
CA VAL A 89 -2.54 24.29 7.87
C VAL A 89 -3.46 23.20 7.32
N PRO A 90 -3.34 22.75 6.03
CA PRO A 90 -4.25 21.76 5.48
C PRO A 90 -4.14 20.37 6.12
N THR A 91 -2.92 19.94 6.51
CA THR A 91 -2.70 18.60 7.12
C THR A 91 -2.62 18.64 8.63
N GLY A 92 -2.42 19.83 9.23
CA GLY A 92 -2.21 19.98 10.67
C GLY A 92 -0.82 19.49 11.15
N VAL A 93 0.09 19.14 10.24
CA VAL A 93 1.44 18.69 10.59
C VAL A 93 2.25 19.84 11.14
N VAL A 94 2.85 19.63 12.31
CA VAL A 94 3.70 20.60 12.99
C VAL A 94 5.13 20.08 13.08
N VAL A 95 6.09 20.94 12.74
CA VAL A 95 7.53 20.67 12.87
C VAL A 95 8.19 21.81 13.61
N THR A 96 9.08 21.48 14.54
CA THR A 96 9.89 22.44 15.28
C THR A 96 11.35 22.17 15.03
N CYS A 97 12.15 23.23 14.86
CA CYS A 97 13.60 23.16 14.72
C CYS A 97 14.28 24.24 15.58
N GLN A 98 15.23 23.80 16.44
CA GLN A 98 15.98 24.68 17.34
C GLN A 98 17.46 24.26 17.46
N THR A 99 17.96 23.52 16.46
CA THR A 99 19.31 22.92 16.51
C THR A 99 20.43 23.93 16.20
N GLU A 100 20.13 24.93 15.41
CA GLU A 100 21.10 25.92 14.96
C GLU A 100 20.94 27.27 15.70
N ARG A 101 22.02 28.04 15.78
CA ARG A 101 21.96 29.40 16.33
C ARG A 101 21.28 30.40 15.39
N SER A 102 21.24 30.10 14.09
CA SER A 102 20.64 30.92 13.05
C SER A 102 19.19 30.56 12.82
N GLN A 103 18.27 31.52 12.99
CA GLN A 103 16.86 31.39 12.68
C GLN A 103 16.63 30.95 11.23
N LEU A 104 17.39 31.51 10.28
CA LEU A 104 17.24 31.18 8.86
C LEU A 104 17.54 29.69 8.59
N ARG A 105 18.65 29.19 9.15
CA ARG A 105 19.02 27.78 9.03
C ARG A 105 17.98 26.84 9.68
N ASN A 106 17.44 27.24 10.84
CA ASN A 106 16.36 26.50 11.49
C ASN A 106 15.08 26.48 10.63
N LYS A 107 14.74 27.59 9.95
CA LYS A 107 13.61 27.66 9.02
C LYS A 107 13.81 26.71 7.83
N GLU A 108 14.97 26.75 7.18
CA GLU A 108 15.30 25.85 6.06
C GLU A 108 15.22 24.37 6.46
N ARG A 109 15.80 24.02 7.61
CA ARG A 109 15.78 22.67 8.13
C ARG A 109 14.37 22.21 8.54
N ALA A 110 13.59 23.10 9.16
CA ALA A 110 12.19 22.83 9.49
C ALA A 110 11.34 22.59 8.23
N MET A 111 11.58 23.34 7.14
CA MET A 111 10.92 23.14 5.85
C MET A 111 11.26 21.77 5.23
N GLN A 112 12.53 21.36 5.29
CA GLN A 112 12.92 20.02 4.81
C GLN A 112 12.26 18.91 5.64
N LEU A 113 12.27 19.02 6.96
CA LEU A 113 11.61 18.06 7.85
C LEU A 113 10.10 18.03 7.66
N LEU A 114 9.47 19.17 7.39
CA LEU A 114 8.05 19.24 7.08
C LEU A 114 7.69 18.50 5.80
N LYS A 115 8.49 18.68 4.74
CA LYS A 115 8.31 17.96 3.46
C LYS A 115 8.38 16.45 3.67
N ILE A 116 9.36 15.97 4.42
CA ILE A 116 9.52 14.55 4.73
C ILE A 116 8.29 14.04 5.51
N LYS A 117 7.89 14.74 6.59
CA LYS A 117 6.75 14.32 7.41
C LYS A 117 5.42 14.28 6.66
N ILE A 118 5.16 15.26 5.82
CA ILE A 118 3.93 15.29 5.01
C ILE A 118 3.93 14.13 4.01
N ASN A 119 5.08 13.87 3.37
CA ASN A 119 5.23 12.75 2.44
C ASN A 119 5.02 11.40 3.16
N ASP A 120 5.62 11.20 4.32
CA ASP A 120 5.46 9.99 5.12
C ASP A 120 3.99 9.78 5.55
N GLU A 121 3.31 10.85 5.96
CA GLU A 121 1.90 10.75 6.37
C GLU A 121 0.98 10.41 5.20
N LEU A 122 1.23 10.95 4.02
CA LEU A 122 0.47 10.62 2.82
C LEU A 122 0.76 9.19 2.34
N MET A 123 2.02 8.78 2.35
CA MET A 123 2.39 7.39 2.06
C MET A 123 1.70 6.42 3.02
N HIS A 124 1.69 6.73 4.31
CA HIS A 124 1.03 5.89 5.31
C HIS A 124 -0.49 5.82 5.12
N LYS A 125 -1.13 6.95 4.78
CA LYS A 125 -2.57 6.98 4.44
C LYS A 125 -2.86 6.14 3.19
N GLN A 126 -2.02 6.25 2.17
CA GLN A 126 -2.15 5.49 0.94
C GLN A 126 -1.94 3.99 1.17
N GLU A 127 -0.92 3.61 1.93
CA GLU A 127 -0.66 2.21 2.31
C GLU A 127 -1.80 1.61 3.15
N SER A 128 -2.36 2.37 4.09
CA SER A 128 -3.49 1.92 4.89
C SER A 128 -4.75 1.70 4.05
N ALA A 129 -5.03 2.60 3.10
CA ALA A 129 -6.14 2.46 2.16
C ALA A 129 -5.95 1.24 1.24
N ILE A 130 -4.75 1.08 0.68
CA ILE A 130 -4.37 -0.09 -0.13
C ILE A 130 -4.46 -1.38 0.69
N GLY A 131 -4.01 -1.35 1.95
CA GLY A 131 -4.09 -2.48 2.87
C GLY A 131 -5.53 -2.92 3.16
N ALA A 132 -6.43 -1.97 3.38
CA ALA A 132 -7.85 -2.23 3.57
C ALA A 132 -8.49 -2.83 2.29
N GLU A 133 -8.16 -2.28 1.13
CA GLU A 133 -8.62 -2.79 -0.16
C GLU A 133 -8.08 -4.22 -0.45
N ARG A 134 -6.80 -4.48 -0.15
CA ARG A 134 -6.19 -5.82 -0.23
C ARG A 134 -6.95 -6.82 0.64
N LYS A 135 -7.20 -6.47 1.89
CA LYS A 135 -7.93 -7.32 2.85
C LYS A 135 -9.35 -7.61 2.37
N SER A 136 -10.04 -6.61 1.84
CA SER A 136 -11.38 -6.78 1.26
C SER A 136 -11.41 -7.71 0.04
N LYS A 137 -10.39 -7.65 -0.84
CA LYS A 137 -10.31 -8.47 -2.05
C LYS A 137 -9.86 -9.90 -1.81
N ILE A 138 -8.98 -10.12 -0.83
CA ILE A 138 -8.45 -11.47 -0.51
C ILE A 138 -9.41 -12.25 0.38
N GLY A 139 -10.21 -11.55 1.22
CA GLY A 139 -11.03 -12.19 2.24
C GLY A 139 -10.17 -12.91 3.29
N THR A 140 -10.68 -14.00 3.85
CA THR A 140 -9.96 -14.85 4.81
C THR A 140 -9.11 -15.93 4.13
N GLY A 141 -9.25 -16.12 2.82
CA GLY A 141 -8.60 -17.20 2.07
C GLY A 141 -9.20 -18.60 2.39
N ASP A 142 -10.36 -18.64 3.00
CA ASP A 142 -11.02 -19.89 3.36
C ASP A 142 -11.50 -20.67 2.13
N ARG A 143 -11.56 -21.99 2.23
CA ARG A 143 -12.08 -22.86 1.16
C ARG A 143 -13.52 -22.55 0.77
N SER A 144 -14.28 -21.93 1.67
CA SER A 144 -15.67 -21.49 1.47
C SER A 144 -15.77 -20.27 0.56
N GLU A 145 -14.79 -19.36 0.60
CA GLU A 145 -14.78 -18.08 -0.13
C GLU A 145 -14.29 -18.21 -1.59
N LYS A 146 -14.20 -19.42 -2.11
CA LYS A 146 -13.73 -19.67 -3.47
C LYS A 146 -14.54 -18.94 -4.54
N ILE A 147 -13.87 -18.19 -5.39
CA ILE A 147 -14.48 -17.59 -6.59
C ILE A 147 -14.44 -18.57 -7.77
N ARG A 148 -13.37 -19.38 -7.87
CA ARG A 148 -13.19 -20.34 -8.95
C ARG A 148 -12.60 -21.65 -8.44
N THR A 149 -12.99 -22.78 -9.06
CA THR A 149 -12.44 -24.11 -8.76
C THR A 149 -11.82 -24.71 -10.02
N TYR A 150 -10.59 -25.17 -9.91
CA TYR A 150 -9.83 -25.88 -10.93
C TYR A 150 -9.75 -27.36 -10.52
N ASN A 151 -10.43 -28.22 -11.25
CA ASN A 151 -10.48 -29.66 -10.99
C ASN A 151 -9.71 -30.41 -12.08
N TYR A 152 -8.46 -30.77 -11.79
CA TYR A 152 -7.57 -31.44 -12.73
C TYR A 152 -8.06 -32.84 -13.11
N PRO A 153 -8.51 -33.73 -12.18
CA PRO A 153 -9.02 -35.05 -12.53
C PRO A 153 -10.20 -35.02 -13.51
N GLN A 154 -11.02 -33.97 -13.48
CA GLN A 154 -12.18 -33.82 -14.34
C GLN A 154 -11.91 -32.87 -15.52
N ASN A 155 -10.70 -32.34 -15.67
CA ASN A 155 -10.37 -31.31 -16.66
C ASN A 155 -11.36 -30.13 -16.67
N ARG A 156 -11.89 -29.74 -15.47
CA ARG A 156 -12.99 -28.80 -15.32
C ARG A 156 -12.57 -27.54 -14.56
N VAL A 157 -12.98 -26.40 -15.09
CA VAL A 157 -12.96 -25.11 -14.38
C VAL A 157 -14.38 -24.64 -14.12
N THR A 158 -14.66 -24.24 -12.88
CA THR A 158 -15.97 -23.71 -12.48
C THR A 158 -15.80 -22.33 -11.85
N ASP A 159 -16.42 -21.30 -12.42
CA ASP A 159 -16.56 -19.98 -11.79
C ASP A 159 -17.88 -19.94 -11.00
N HIS A 160 -17.75 -19.81 -9.67
CA HIS A 160 -18.89 -19.89 -8.76
C HIS A 160 -19.70 -18.59 -8.69
N ARG A 161 -19.15 -17.48 -9.18
CA ARG A 161 -19.84 -16.18 -9.19
C ARG A 161 -20.95 -16.12 -10.22
N ILE A 162 -20.75 -16.79 -11.34
CA ILE A 162 -21.67 -16.81 -12.49
C ILE A 162 -22.20 -18.22 -12.79
N ASN A 163 -21.87 -19.23 -11.96
CA ASN A 163 -22.23 -20.63 -12.15
C ASN A 163 -21.83 -21.20 -13.54
N PHE A 164 -20.69 -20.71 -14.07
CA PHE A 164 -20.18 -21.17 -15.35
C PHE A 164 -19.16 -22.29 -15.16
N SER A 165 -19.27 -23.36 -15.97
CA SER A 165 -18.32 -24.47 -15.97
C SER A 165 -17.88 -24.82 -17.38
N THR A 166 -16.60 -25.12 -17.55
CA THR A 166 -16.01 -25.62 -18.80
C THR A 166 -15.13 -26.84 -18.51
N MET A 167 -15.11 -27.80 -19.48
CA MET A 167 -14.30 -29.03 -19.41
C MET A 167 -12.97 -28.92 -20.17
N THR A 168 -12.40 -27.73 -20.21
CA THR A 168 -11.18 -27.42 -20.98
C THR A 168 -10.14 -26.72 -20.09
N LEU A 169 -9.89 -27.29 -18.90
CA LEU A 169 -8.91 -26.74 -17.94
C LEU A 169 -7.52 -26.58 -18.57
N ASP A 170 -7.06 -27.57 -19.33
CA ASP A 170 -5.82 -27.55 -20.11
C ASP A 170 -5.70 -26.31 -20.98
N ARG A 171 -6.73 -25.93 -21.74
CA ARG A 171 -6.74 -24.71 -22.57
C ARG A 171 -6.79 -23.40 -21.76
N VAL A 172 -7.26 -23.44 -20.54
CA VAL A 172 -7.33 -22.27 -19.67
C VAL A 172 -5.98 -22.00 -19.02
N MET A 173 -5.14 -23.04 -18.89
CA MET A 173 -3.83 -22.95 -18.23
C MET A 173 -2.68 -22.71 -19.22
N ASP A 174 -2.88 -22.95 -20.53
CA ASP A 174 -1.98 -22.60 -21.62
C ASP A 174 -2.16 -21.12 -22.04
#